data_a05d1205ada5f0b10b26953a62e9a4b3
#
_entry.id   a05d1205ada5f0b10b26953a62e9a4b3
#
_cell.length_a   1.000
_cell.length_b   1.000
_cell.length_c   1.000
_cell.angle_alpha   90.00
_cell.angle_beta   90.00
_cell.angle_gamma   90.00
#
_symmetry.space_group_name_H-M   'P 1'
#
loop_
_entity.id
_entity.type
_entity.pdbx_description
1 polymer ?
#
loop_
_entity_poly.entity_id
_entity_poly.type
_entity_poly.pdbx_seq_one_letter_code
_entity_poly.pdbx_strand_id
1 'polypeptide(L)'
;QEENTFVKLEVIPDSRHLLPDPIGTLEAAEQLVKEGFIVLPYINADPLLAKHLEDVGCATVMPLGSPIGSGQGLNNAANIALIIENAGVPVVVDAGIGVPSEAAQAMEMGADAVLVNSAIALAGEPAAMAQAMGQAVTAGRTAYRSGRLPKRGEASASSPSQGVVK
;
A
#
# COMPACT_ATOMS: atom_id res chain seq x y z
N GLN A 1 -14.34 -30.40 1.19
CA GLN A 1 -13.90 -29.04 1.57
C GLN A 1 -13.04 -28.54 0.44
N GLU A 2 -13.54 -27.60 -0.38
CA GLU A 2 -12.74 -26.87 -1.34
C GLU A 2 -11.78 -26.02 -0.51
N GLU A 3 -10.49 -26.33 -0.58
CA GLU A 3 -9.44 -25.47 -0.02
C GLU A 3 -9.38 -24.21 -0.89
N ASN A 4 -9.91 -23.09 -0.39
CA ASN A 4 -9.74 -21.78 -1.01
C ASN A 4 -8.23 -21.46 -1.06
N THR A 5 -7.65 -21.57 -2.24
CA THR A 5 -6.22 -21.33 -2.41
C THR A 5 -5.97 -19.86 -2.72
N PHE A 6 -5.24 -19.17 -1.85
CA PHE A 6 -4.77 -17.82 -2.08
C PHE A 6 -3.61 -17.80 -3.09
N VAL A 7 -3.68 -16.88 -4.04
CA VAL A 7 -2.61 -16.67 -5.04
C VAL A 7 -2.22 -15.20 -5.05
N LYS A 8 -0.97 -14.89 -4.70
CA LYS A 8 -0.38 -13.60 -5.02
C LYS A 8 0.07 -13.64 -6.48
N LEU A 9 -0.58 -12.84 -7.32
CA LEU A 9 -0.35 -12.83 -8.76
C LEU A 9 0.67 -11.75 -9.11
N GLU A 10 1.78 -12.17 -9.71
CA GLU A 10 2.82 -11.29 -10.23
C GLU A 10 3.13 -11.66 -11.68
N VAL A 11 2.76 -10.82 -12.64
CA VAL A 11 3.10 -10.97 -14.06
C VAL A 11 4.17 -9.95 -14.40
N ILE A 12 5.41 -10.36 -14.35
CA ILE A 12 6.59 -9.48 -14.45
C ILE A 12 7.46 -9.91 -15.64
N PRO A 13 7.25 -9.35 -16.84
CA PRO A 13 8.05 -9.67 -18.02
C PRO A 13 9.43 -9.00 -18.02
N ASP A 14 9.60 -7.89 -17.29
CA ASP A 14 10.85 -7.13 -17.18
C ASP A 14 11.66 -7.51 -15.95
N SER A 15 12.70 -8.31 -16.15
CA SER A 15 13.58 -8.75 -15.06
C SER A 15 14.48 -7.63 -14.49
N ARG A 16 14.59 -6.48 -15.17
CA ARG A 16 15.46 -5.38 -14.72
C ARG A 16 14.79 -4.47 -13.71
N HIS A 17 13.55 -4.07 -13.98
CA HIS A 17 12.81 -3.13 -13.12
C HIS A 17 11.74 -3.81 -12.29
N LEU A 18 11.42 -5.07 -12.60
CA LEU A 18 10.40 -5.89 -11.92
C LEU A 18 9.02 -5.21 -11.88
N LEU A 19 8.68 -4.52 -12.99
CA LEU A 19 7.40 -3.87 -13.13
C LEU A 19 6.35 -4.87 -13.64
N PRO A 20 5.13 -4.85 -13.06
CA PRO A 20 4.05 -5.72 -13.49
C PRO A 20 3.47 -5.28 -14.84
N ASP A 21 3.18 -6.26 -15.70
CA ASP A 21 2.44 -6.03 -16.94
C ASP A 21 0.93 -5.88 -16.64
N PRO A 22 0.32 -4.72 -16.96
CA PRO A 22 -1.08 -4.49 -16.64
C PRO A 22 -2.04 -5.41 -17.42
N ILE A 23 -1.74 -5.69 -18.69
CA ILE A 23 -2.60 -6.52 -19.55
C ILE A 23 -2.52 -7.98 -19.12
N GLY A 24 -1.33 -8.53 -19.03
CA GLY A 24 -1.12 -9.91 -18.60
C GLY A 24 -1.61 -10.16 -17.16
N THR A 25 -1.50 -9.17 -16.28
CA THR A 25 -2.04 -9.28 -14.91
C THR A 25 -3.57 -9.38 -14.93
N LEU A 26 -4.26 -8.55 -15.72
CA LEU A 26 -5.73 -8.59 -15.82
C LEU A 26 -6.21 -9.92 -16.42
N GLU A 27 -5.59 -10.36 -17.51
CA GLU A 27 -5.93 -11.64 -18.17
C GLU A 27 -5.72 -12.84 -17.25
N ALA A 28 -4.58 -12.91 -16.57
CA ALA A 28 -4.28 -13.98 -15.62
C ALA A 28 -5.21 -13.95 -14.39
N ALA A 29 -5.52 -12.76 -13.88
CA ALA A 29 -6.43 -12.60 -12.75
C ALA A 29 -7.84 -13.12 -13.10
N GLU A 30 -8.38 -12.73 -14.26
CA GLU A 30 -9.68 -13.21 -14.74
C GLU A 30 -9.74 -14.72 -14.85
N GLN A 31 -8.68 -15.35 -15.38
CA GLN A 31 -8.59 -16.81 -15.49
C GLN A 31 -8.55 -17.47 -14.12
N LEU A 32 -7.66 -17.02 -13.22
CA LEU A 32 -7.49 -17.62 -11.90
C LEU A 32 -8.76 -17.47 -11.03
N VAL A 33 -9.45 -16.32 -11.10
CA VAL A 33 -10.73 -16.14 -10.40
C VAL A 33 -11.78 -17.13 -10.92
N LYS A 34 -11.88 -17.32 -12.24
CA LYS A 34 -12.79 -18.32 -12.83
C LYS A 34 -12.47 -19.76 -12.40
N GLU A 35 -11.21 -20.04 -12.14
CA GLU A 35 -10.74 -21.34 -11.63
C GLU A 35 -10.94 -21.50 -10.11
N GLY A 36 -11.47 -20.49 -9.42
CA GLY A 36 -11.82 -20.54 -8.00
C GLY A 36 -10.70 -20.10 -7.06
N PHE A 37 -9.60 -19.51 -7.55
CA PHE A 37 -8.56 -18.96 -6.70
C PHE A 37 -8.97 -17.63 -6.07
N ILE A 38 -8.45 -17.37 -4.86
CA ILE A 38 -8.52 -16.06 -4.21
C ILE A 38 -7.30 -15.26 -4.65
N VAL A 39 -7.50 -14.33 -5.59
CA VAL A 39 -6.42 -13.63 -6.29
C VAL A 39 -6.07 -12.31 -5.62
N LEU A 40 -4.76 -12.11 -5.37
CA LEU A 40 -4.17 -10.89 -4.82
C LEU A 40 -3.15 -10.34 -5.85
N PRO A 41 -3.57 -9.44 -6.75
CA PRO A 41 -2.74 -9.00 -7.86
C PRO A 41 -1.79 -7.87 -7.46
N TYR A 42 -0.50 -8.02 -7.79
CA TYR A 42 0.52 -6.98 -7.73
C TYR A 42 0.46 -6.14 -9.01
N ILE A 43 0.34 -4.81 -8.86
CA ILE A 43 0.11 -3.88 -9.96
C ILE A 43 0.93 -2.58 -9.82
N ASN A 44 1.12 -1.88 -10.92
CA ASN A 44 1.45 -0.46 -10.85
C ASN A 44 0.31 0.31 -10.17
N ALA A 45 0.60 1.47 -9.60
CA ALA A 45 -0.41 2.31 -8.98
C ALA A 45 -1.30 2.99 -10.05
N ASP A 46 -2.13 2.19 -10.70
CA ASP A 46 -3.09 2.59 -11.73
C ASP A 46 -4.52 2.40 -11.20
N PRO A 47 -5.26 3.50 -10.93
CA PRO A 47 -6.62 3.42 -10.39
C PRO A 47 -7.62 2.71 -11.30
N LEU A 48 -7.46 2.79 -12.64
CA LEU A 48 -8.37 2.12 -13.57
C LEU A 48 -8.11 0.61 -13.61
N LEU A 49 -6.84 0.21 -13.63
CA LEU A 49 -6.49 -1.20 -13.54
C LEU A 49 -6.95 -1.82 -12.21
N ALA A 50 -6.79 -1.10 -11.10
CA ALA A 50 -7.29 -1.54 -9.80
C ALA A 50 -8.81 -1.80 -9.84
N LYS A 51 -9.58 -0.92 -10.48
CA LYS A 51 -11.03 -1.11 -10.66
C LYS A 51 -11.37 -2.30 -11.53
N HIS A 52 -10.66 -2.50 -12.65
CA HIS A 52 -10.89 -3.67 -13.51
C HIS A 52 -10.60 -4.99 -12.78
N LEU A 53 -9.55 -5.03 -11.96
CA LEU A 53 -9.21 -6.23 -11.17
C LEU A 53 -10.27 -6.53 -10.11
N GLU A 54 -10.81 -5.51 -9.47
CA GLU A 54 -11.96 -5.65 -8.58
C GLU A 54 -13.18 -6.20 -9.32
N ASP A 55 -13.48 -5.65 -10.51
CA ASP A 55 -14.63 -6.06 -11.33
C ASP A 55 -14.55 -7.52 -11.81
N VAL A 56 -13.35 -8.03 -12.06
CA VAL A 56 -13.17 -9.46 -12.39
C VAL A 56 -13.15 -10.38 -11.17
N GLY A 57 -13.21 -9.84 -9.95
CA GLY A 57 -13.38 -10.59 -8.72
C GLY A 57 -12.10 -10.84 -7.91
N CYS A 58 -11.05 -10.05 -8.10
CA CYS A 58 -9.89 -10.12 -7.22
C CYS A 58 -10.25 -9.76 -5.77
N ALA A 59 -9.64 -10.45 -4.82
CA ALA A 59 -9.93 -10.29 -3.40
C ALA A 59 -9.28 -9.04 -2.77
N THR A 60 -8.25 -8.51 -3.40
CA THR A 60 -7.53 -7.29 -3.02
C THR A 60 -7.03 -6.58 -4.27
N VAL A 61 -6.47 -5.37 -4.11
CA VAL A 61 -5.56 -4.77 -5.07
C VAL A 61 -4.26 -4.39 -4.35
N MET A 62 -3.12 -4.65 -5.01
CA MET A 62 -1.80 -4.49 -4.38
C MET A 62 -0.92 -3.54 -5.21
N PRO A 63 -1.20 -2.21 -5.16
CA PRO A 63 -0.39 -1.24 -5.88
C PRO A 63 1.01 -1.13 -5.27
N LEU A 64 2.04 -1.08 -6.13
CA LEU A 64 3.42 -0.84 -5.70
C LEU A 64 3.61 0.61 -5.25
N GLY A 65 4.38 0.82 -4.20
CA GLY A 65 4.89 2.14 -3.81
C GLY A 65 5.97 2.62 -4.78
N SER A 66 6.93 1.74 -5.06
CA SER A 66 8.01 1.88 -6.04
C SER A 66 8.52 0.49 -6.43
N PRO A 67 9.39 0.33 -7.44
CA PRO A 67 9.84 -0.98 -7.90
C PRO A 67 10.39 -1.87 -6.78
N ILE A 68 10.15 -3.18 -6.90
CA ILE A 68 10.60 -4.19 -5.92
C ILE A 68 12.07 -3.99 -5.57
N GLY A 69 12.38 -3.94 -4.27
CA GLY A 69 13.74 -3.83 -3.75
C GLY A 69 14.40 -2.47 -3.96
N SER A 70 13.69 -1.48 -4.53
CA SER A 70 14.28 -0.15 -4.79
C SER A 70 14.43 0.73 -3.55
N GLY A 71 13.62 0.51 -2.52
CA GLY A 71 13.63 1.33 -1.31
C GLY A 71 13.30 2.81 -1.54
N GLN A 72 12.59 3.12 -2.64
CA GLN A 72 12.28 4.51 -3.03
C GLN A 72 11.00 5.05 -2.41
N GLY A 73 10.32 4.27 -1.59
CA GLY A 73 9.11 4.66 -0.87
C GLY A 73 7.87 4.76 -1.77
N LEU A 74 6.97 5.67 -1.43
CA LEU A 74 5.67 5.84 -2.09
C LEU A 74 5.75 6.89 -3.21
N ASN A 75 6.42 6.57 -4.32
CA ASN A 75 6.61 7.49 -5.45
C ASN A 75 5.29 7.92 -6.10
N ASN A 76 4.28 7.05 -6.09
CA ASN A 76 2.96 7.29 -6.67
C ASN A 76 1.86 7.48 -5.60
N ALA A 77 2.18 8.15 -4.50
CA ALA A 77 1.25 8.35 -3.38
C ALA A 77 -0.11 8.93 -3.81
N ALA A 78 -0.13 9.83 -4.80
CA ALA A 78 -1.39 10.41 -5.30
C ALA A 78 -2.30 9.34 -5.95
N ASN A 79 -1.75 8.48 -6.80
CA ASN A 79 -2.53 7.40 -7.42
C ASN A 79 -2.94 6.33 -6.40
N ILE A 80 -2.06 6.01 -5.44
CA ILE A 80 -2.38 5.10 -4.33
C ILE A 80 -3.55 5.65 -3.51
N ALA A 81 -3.58 6.95 -3.22
CA ALA A 81 -4.69 7.59 -2.53
C ALA A 81 -6.01 7.47 -3.31
N LEU A 82 -5.98 7.65 -4.64
CA LEU A 82 -7.15 7.45 -5.50
C LEU A 82 -7.65 6.00 -5.49
N ILE A 83 -6.73 5.04 -5.48
CA ILE A 83 -7.08 3.61 -5.36
C ILE A 83 -7.76 3.35 -4.03
N ILE A 84 -7.15 3.81 -2.91
CA ILE A 84 -7.70 3.62 -1.56
C ILE A 84 -9.11 4.23 -1.44
N GLU A 85 -9.32 5.44 -1.99
CA GLU A 85 -10.60 6.13 -1.92
C GLU A 85 -11.73 5.41 -2.67
N ASN A 86 -11.39 4.71 -3.77
CA ASN A 86 -12.39 4.17 -4.70
C ASN A 86 -12.50 2.63 -4.66
N ALA A 87 -11.57 1.92 -4.01
CA ALA A 87 -11.61 0.47 -3.96
C ALA A 87 -12.72 -0.05 -3.02
N GLY A 88 -13.46 -1.04 -3.49
CA GLY A 88 -14.41 -1.82 -2.70
C GLY A 88 -13.79 -3.07 -2.07
N VAL A 89 -12.51 -3.34 -2.33
CA VAL A 89 -11.72 -4.44 -1.77
C VAL A 89 -10.53 -3.89 -1.00
N PRO A 90 -9.92 -4.67 -0.09
CA PRO A 90 -8.74 -4.23 0.64
C PRO A 90 -7.59 -3.80 -0.28
N VAL A 91 -6.95 -2.68 0.07
CA VAL A 91 -5.78 -2.15 -0.64
C VAL A 91 -4.52 -2.44 0.18
N VAL A 92 -3.59 -3.18 -0.42
CA VAL A 92 -2.30 -3.52 0.20
C VAL A 92 -1.20 -2.78 -0.56
N VAL A 93 -0.53 -1.84 0.06
CA VAL A 93 0.63 -1.18 -0.58
C VAL A 93 1.82 -2.13 -0.52
N ASP A 94 2.30 -2.52 -1.70
CA ASP A 94 3.36 -3.50 -1.87
C ASP A 94 4.58 -2.86 -2.52
N ALA A 95 5.75 -3.40 -2.23
CA ALA A 95 7.04 -3.05 -2.84
C ALA A 95 7.52 -1.59 -2.64
N GLY A 96 8.82 -1.45 -2.63
CA GLY A 96 9.50 -0.16 -2.58
C GLY A 96 9.57 0.52 -1.23
N ILE A 97 8.88 0.01 -0.20
CA ILE A 97 8.98 0.53 1.18
C ILE A 97 10.38 0.23 1.71
N GLY A 98 11.12 1.28 2.07
CA GLY A 98 12.50 1.19 2.56
C GLY A 98 12.65 1.46 4.05
N VAL A 99 11.74 2.23 4.65
CA VAL A 99 11.83 2.64 6.06
C VAL A 99 10.45 2.66 6.75
N PRO A 100 10.39 2.58 8.09
CA PRO A 100 9.13 2.55 8.83
C PRO A 100 8.20 3.74 8.59
N SER A 101 8.74 4.93 8.36
CA SER A 101 7.93 6.14 8.08
C SER A 101 7.10 6.01 6.80
N GLU A 102 7.58 5.29 5.80
CA GLU A 102 6.85 5.05 4.55
C GLU A 102 5.72 4.05 4.74
N ALA A 103 5.93 3.03 5.58
CA ALA A 103 4.86 2.12 6.01
C ALA A 103 3.78 2.88 6.80
N ALA A 104 4.17 3.74 7.74
CA ALA A 104 3.24 4.60 8.46
C ALA A 104 2.46 5.50 7.49
N GLN A 105 3.13 6.12 6.52
CA GLN A 105 2.50 6.97 5.51
C GLN A 105 1.42 6.21 4.71
N ALA A 106 1.70 5.00 4.24
CA ALA A 106 0.71 4.18 3.54
C ALA A 106 -0.54 3.93 4.41
N MET A 107 -0.32 3.58 5.68
CA MET A 107 -1.42 3.34 6.62
C MET A 107 -2.18 4.61 6.99
N GLU A 108 -1.51 5.77 7.11
CA GLU A 108 -2.13 7.09 7.33
C GLU A 108 -2.98 7.54 6.14
N MET A 109 -2.63 7.12 4.92
CA MET A 109 -3.43 7.33 3.71
C MET A 109 -4.71 6.50 3.68
N GLY A 110 -4.80 5.45 4.51
CA GLY A 110 -5.95 4.57 4.62
C GLY A 110 -5.77 3.19 3.98
N ALA A 111 -4.57 2.81 3.57
CA ALA A 111 -4.29 1.44 3.13
C ALA A 111 -4.69 0.44 4.22
N ASP A 112 -5.17 -0.73 3.81
CA ASP A 112 -5.56 -1.79 4.75
C ASP A 112 -4.36 -2.56 5.28
N ALA A 113 -3.31 -2.67 4.48
CA ALA A 113 -2.05 -3.30 4.85
C ALA A 113 -0.88 -2.77 4.02
N VAL A 114 0.33 -3.12 4.44
CA VAL A 114 1.56 -3.00 3.66
C VAL A 114 2.25 -4.35 3.58
N LEU A 115 2.94 -4.62 2.47
CA LEU A 115 3.81 -5.77 2.32
C LEU A 115 5.25 -5.28 2.21
N VAL A 116 6.10 -5.76 3.13
CA VAL A 116 7.50 -5.33 3.24
C VAL A 116 8.40 -6.55 3.32
N ASN A 117 9.42 -6.61 2.49
CA ASN A 117 10.39 -7.70 2.48
C ASN A 117 11.83 -7.15 2.54
N SER A 118 12.34 -6.58 1.45
CA SER A 118 13.75 -6.21 1.29
C SER A 118 14.25 -5.24 2.38
N ALA A 119 13.43 -4.28 2.79
CA ALA A 119 13.80 -3.35 3.85
C ALA A 119 14.07 -4.03 5.20
N ILE A 120 13.44 -5.16 5.46
CA ILE A 120 13.67 -5.97 6.66
C ILE A 120 14.83 -6.93 6.42
N ALA A 121 14.78 -7.70 5.34
CA ALA A 121 15.75 -8.76 5.07
C ALA A 121 17.20 -8.24 4.88
N LEU A 122 17.35 -7.03 4.33
CA LEU A 122 18.64 -6.41 4.05
C LEU A 122 19.06 -5.37 5.09
N ALA A 123 18.29 -5.19 6.16
CA ALA A 123 18.67 -4.30 7.26
C ALA A 123 19.89 -4.84 8.02
N GLY A 124 20.68 -3.94 8.59
CA GLY A 124 21.79 -4.34 9.49
C GLY A 124 21.32 -5.15 10.70
N GLU A 125 20.12 -4.85 11.20
CA GLU A 125 19.45 -5.55 12.29
C GLU A 125 18.02 -5.93 11.88
N PRO A 126 17.80 -7.03 11.15
CA PRO A 126 16.51 -7.38 10.56
C PRO A 126 15.37 -7.51 11.59
N ALA A 127 15.65 -8.08 12.76
CA ALA A 127 14.65 -8.23 13.82
C ALA A 127 14.17 -6.87 14.36
N ALA A 128 15.10 -5.93 14.59
CA ALA A 128 14.78 -4.58 15.02
C ALA A 128 13.99 -3.81 13.94
N MET A 129 14.38 -3.97 12.67
CA MET A 129 13.66 -3.36 11.56
C MET A 129 12.24 -3.93 11.41
N ALA A 130 12.06 -5.24 11.56
CA ALA A 130 10.72 -5.85 11.53
C ALA A 130 9.82 -5.30 12.65
N GLN A 131 10.36 -5.16 13.86
CA GLN A 131 9.64 -4.56 14.98
C GLN A 131 9.27 -3.10 14.69
N ALA A 132 10.20 -2.30 14.16
CA ALA A 132 9.96 -0.90 13.81
C ALA A 132 8.88 -0.76 12.73
N MET A 133 8.89 -1.63 11.71
CA MET A 133 7.85 -1.67 10.67
C MET A 133 6.47 -1.98 11.28
N GLY A 134 6.35 -2.98 12.14
CA GLY A 134 5.09 -3.31 12.82
C GLY A 134 4.56 -2.16 13.69
N GLN A 135 5.44 -1.45 14.40
CA GLN A 135 5.07 -0.26 15.17
C GLN A 135 4.58 0.87 14.27
N ALA A 136 5.24 1.10 13.14
CA ALA A 136 4.87 2.11 12.15
C ALA A 136 3.48 1.85 11.54
N VAL A 137 3.20 0.59 11.18
CA VAL A 137 1.88 0.15 10.68
C VAL A 137 0.80 0.43 11.71
N THR A 138 1.03 0.06 12.97
CA THR A 138 0.10 0.30 14.07
C THR A 138 -0.14 1.80 14.30
N ALA A 139 0.93 2.59 14.32
CA ALA A 139 0.85 4.04 14.49
C ALA A 139 0.08 4.71 13.35
N GLY A 140 0.41 4.38 12.09
CA GLY A 140 -0.27 4.91 10.91
C GLY A 140 -1.76 4.58 10.87
N ARG A 141 -2.12 3.32 11.19
CA ARG A 141 -3.53 2.92 11.27
C ARG A 141 -4.30 3.65 12.38
N THR A 142 -3.66 3.84 13.53
CA THR A 142 -4.24 4.59 14.64
C THR A 142 -4.44 6.06 14.25
N ALA A 143 -3.45 6.68 13.62
CA ALA A 143 -3.53 8.07 13.13
C ALA A 143 -4.67 8.24 12.10
N TYR A 144 -4.77 7.32 11.13
CA TYR A 144 -5.86 7.33 10.15
C TYR A 144 -7.25 7.30 10.81
N ARG A 145 -7.45 6.39 11.78
CA ARG A 145 -8.72 6.25 12.49
C ARG A 145 -9.03 7.43 13.40
N SER A 146 -8.01 8.09 13.95
CA SER A 146 -8.16 9.25 14.83
C SER A 146 -8.49 10.54 14.08
N GLY A 147 -8.23 10.57 12.78
CA GLY A 147 -8.41 11.74 11.93
C GLY A 147 -7.20 12.70 11.98
N ARG A 148 -6.79 13.13 10.80
CA ARG A 148 -5.67 14.04 10.63
C ARG A 148 -6.07 15.50 10.91
N LEU A 149 -5.20 16.26 11.57
CA LEU A 149 -5.36 17.72 11.62
C LEU A 149 -5.40 18.30 10.19
N PRO A 150 -6.45 19.04 9.80
CA PRO A 150 -6.54 19.63 8.47
C PRO A 150 -5.35 20.53 8.15
N LYS A 151 -4.85 20.44 6.91
CA LYS A 151 -3.84 21.38 6.40
C LYS A 151 -4.49 22.77 6.30
N ARG A 152 -3.80 23.79 6.82
CA ARG A 152 -4.24 25.19 6.77
C ARG A 152 -3.15 26.01 6.10
N GLY A 153 -3.55 27.06 5.37
CA GLY A 153 -2.60 28.03 4.77
C GLY A 153 -2.01 28.99 5.78
N GLU A 154 -2.68 29.15 6.93
CA GLU A 154 -2.27 30.08 7.99
C GLU A 154 -2.04 29.34 9.31
N ALA A 155 -1.21 29.91 10.16
CA ALA A 155 -0.99 29.43 11.51
C ALA A 155 -2.25 29.59 12.38
N SER A 156 -2.49 28.62 13.27
CA SER A 156 -3.55 28.70 14.28
C SER A 156 -2.92 28.50 15.65
N ALA A 157 -3.14 29.44 16.57
CA ALA A 157 -2.60 29.35 17.93
C ALA A 157 -3.16 28.09 18.62
N SER A 158 -2.27 27.30 19.21
CA SER A 158 -2.63 26.11 20.00
C SER A 158 -2.96 26.45 21.46
N SER A 159 -2.56 27.61 21.92
CA SER A 159 -2.84 28.11 23.27
C SER A 159 -3.78 29.32 23.21
N PRO A 160 -4.61 29.56 24.26
CA PRO A 160 -5.45 30.75 24.33
C PRO A 160 -4.59 32.01 24.25
N SER A 161 -4.96 32.96 23.38
CA SER A 161 -4.25 34.22 23.23
C SER A 161 -4.59 35.24 24.36
N GLN A 162 -5.62 34.99 25.17
CA GLN A 162 -6.00 35.79 26.32
C GLN A 162 -5.13 35.42 27.54
N GLY A 163 -4.48 36.40 28.13
CA GLY A 163 -3.61 36.22 29.29
C GLY A 163 -2.11 36.11 29.00
N VAL A 164 -1.71 36.22 27.73
CA VAL A 164 -0.28 36.35 27.39
C VAL A 164 0.14 37.79 27.56
N VAL A 165 1.07 38.03 28.50
CA VAL A 165 1.71 39.37 28.70
C VAL A 165 2.46 39.69 27.41
N LYS A 166 2.17 40.85 26.80
CA LYS A 166 2.87 41.36 25.64
C LYS A 166 4.25 41.88 26.02
#